data_8d221f874f59ee4664afa67a86e1f659
#
_entry.id   8d221f874f59ee4664afa67a86e1f659
#
_cell.length_a   1.000
_cell.length_b   1.000
_cell.length_c   1.000
_cell.angle_alpha   90.00
_cell.angle_beta   90.00
_cell.angle_gamma   90.00
#
_symmetry.space_group_name_H-M   'P 1'
#
loop_
_entity.id
_entity.type
_entity.pdbx_description
1 polymer ?
#
loop_
_entity_poly.entity_id
_entity_poly.type
_entity_poly.pdbx_seq_one_letter_code
_entity_poly.pdbx_strand_id
1 'polypeptide(L)'
;MELKEILAISGQPGLYKYVAQSSRGVIVESLSDGKRMNAASNSKVSALTEISIFTEGEDIPLAEVFTKIYEHTQGQPAISHKEAPEKLKAYFAEVLPEYDRDRVHVSDMKKVFSWFNTLVGAGFTEFKLPAEPVSYTH
;
A
#
# COMPACT_ATOMS: atom_id res chain seq x y z
N MET A 1 4.65 -12.90 7.01
CA MET A 1 4.80 -12.05 5.83
C MET A 1 4.91 -10.61 6.29
N GLU A 2 5.90 -9.89 5.80
CA GLU A 2 6.11 -8.51 6.21
C GLU A 2 5.77 -7.56 5.06
N LEU A 3 5.39 -6.35 5.42
CA LEU A 3 5.00 -5.35 4.43
C LEU A 3 6.11 -5.09 3.40
N LYS A 4 7.38 -5.18 3.81
CA LYS A 4 8.49 -4.94 2.88
C LYS A 4 8.55 -5.95 1.74
N GLU A 5 7.87 -7.10 1.89
CA GLU A 5 7.82 -8.12 0.84
C GLU A 5 6.69 -7.88 -0.16
N ILE A 6 5.84 -6.90 0.10
CA ILE A 6 4.66 -6.65 -0.72
C ILE A 6 4.99 -5.60 -1.76
N LEU A 7 4.64 -5.90 -3.00
CA LEU A 7 5.00 -5.09 -4.16
C LEU A 7 3.76 -4.64 -4.90
N ALA A 8 3.85 -3.44 -5.47
CA ALA A 8 2.86 -2.95 -6.42
C ALA A 8 3.53 -2.87 -7.78
N ILE A 9 2.88 -3.38 -8.81
CA ILE A 9 3.41 -3.39 -10.16
C ILE A 9 2.60 -2.43 -11.01
N SER A 10 3.28 -1.49 -11.65
CA SER A 10 2.63 -0.49 -12.49
C SER A 10 1.82 -1.18 -13.60
N GLY A 11 0.57 -0.78 -13.74
CA GLY A 11 -0.31 -1.35 -14.75
C GLY A 11 -1.01 -2.63 -14.34
N GLN A 12 -0.69 -3.18 -13.17
CA GLN A 12 -1.33 -4.40 -12.67
C GLN A 12 -2.17 -4.08 -11.45
N PRO A 13 -3.39 -4.58 -11.37
CA PRO A 13 -4.21 -4.36 -10.17
C PRO A 13 -3.75 -5.26 -9.03
N GLY A 14 -4.06 -4.84 -7.80
CA GLY A 14 -3.78 -5.64 -6.63
C GLY A 14 -2.33 -5.58 -6.18
N LEU A 15 -1.99 -6.48 -5.29
CA LEU A 15 -0.67 -6.51 -4.66
C LEU A 15 -0.04 -7.87 -4.86
N TYR A 16 1.28 -7.92 -4.78
CA TYR A 16 2.05 -9.12 -5.01
C TYR A 16 3.09 -9.30 -3.92
N LYS A 17 3.40 -10.55 -3.64
CA LYS A 17 4.46 -10.88 -2.70
C LYS A 17 5.69 -11.30 -3.48
N TYR A 18 6.86 -10.80 -3.08
CA TYR A 18 8.12 -11.21 -3.67
C TYR A 18 8.37 -12.70 -3.37
N VAL A 19 8.70 -13.47 -4.38
CA VAL A 19 9.01 -14.89 -4.23
C VAL A 19 10.49 -15.16 -4.48
N ALA A 20 10.97 -14.77 -5.67
CA ALA A 20 12.35 -15.04 -6.03
C ALA A 20 12.74 -14.17 -7.23
N GLN A 21 14.04 -14.02 -7.41
CA GLN A 21 14.57 -13.34 -8.58
C GLN A 21 14.80 -14.35 -9.69
N SER A 22 14.50 -13.94 -10.92
CA SER A 22 14.71 -14.81 -12.08
C SER A 22 15.63 -14.09 -13.08
N SER A 23 16.07 -14.83 -14.09
CA SER A 23 16.92 -14.25 -15.11
C SER A 23 16.21 -13.18 -15.96
N ARG A 24 14.86 -13.19 -15.94
CA ARG A 24 14.07 -12.26 -16.75
C ARG A 24 13.32 -11.24 -15.92
N GLY A 25 13.56 -11.19 -14.61
CA GLY A 25 12.87 -10.26 -13.73
C GLY A 25 12.67 -10.84 -12.37
N VAL A 26 11.46 -10.69 -11.85
CA VAL A 26 11.14 -11.09 -10.49
C VAL A 26 9.91 -11.99 -10.51
N ILE A 27 9.98 -13.10 -9.77
CA ILE A 27 8.81 -13.97 -9.61
C ILE A 27 8.03 -13.47 -8.41
N VAL A 28 6.76 -13.21 -8.62
CA VAL A 28 5.86 -12.67 -7.59
C VAL A 28 4.61 -13.52 -7.51
N GLU A 29 3.95 -13.44 -6.36
CA GLU A 29 2.72 -14.18 -6.11
C GLU A 29 1.61 -13.21 -5.76
N SER A 30 0.49 -13.30 -6.47
CA SER A 30 -0.65 -12.43 -6.23
C SER A 30 -1.26 -12.71 -4.85
N LEU A 31 -1.50 -11.65 -4.08
CA LEU A 31 -2.14 -11.80 -2.77
C LEU A 31 -3.62 -12.16 -2.89
N SER A 32 -4.25 -11.85 -4.02
CA SER A 32 -5.69 -12.08 -4.16
C SER A 32 -6.01 -13.51 -4.55
N ASP A 33 -5.19 -14.16 -5.39
CA ASP A 33 -5.50 -15.51 -5.86
C ASP A 33 -4.36 -16.51 -5.69
N GLY A 34 -3.21 -16.07 -5.20
CA GLY A 34 -2.07 -16.95 -4.96
C GLY A 34 -1.34 -17.40 -6.21
N LYS A 35 -1.68 -16.87 -7.36
CA LYS A 35 -0.99 -17.25 -8.59
C LYS A 35 0.34 -16.55 -8.71
N ARG A 36 1.32 -17.27 -9.24
CA ARG A 36 2.66 -16.73 -9.44
C ARG A 36 2.81 -16.27 -10.88
N MET A 37 3.59 -15.20 -11.04
CA MET A 37 3.91 -14.70 -12.37
C MET A 37 5.30 -14.11 -12.36
N ASN A 38 5.87 -13.95 -13.56
CA ASN A 38 7.17 -13.34 -13.71
C ASN A 38 6.96 -11.88 -14.14
N ALA A 39 7.37 -10.95 -13.27
CA ALA A 39 7.34 -9.53 -13.61
C ALA A 39 8.60 -9.24 -14.40
N ALA A 40 8.44 -8.77 -15.63
CA ALA A 40 9.58 -8.53 -16.52
C ALA A 40 10.52 -7.47 -15.92
N SER A 41 11.79 -7.55 -16.29
CA SER A 41 12.78 -6.65 -15.74
C SER A 41 12.51 -5.18 -16.08
N ASN A 42 11.74 -4.92 -17.14
CA ASN A 42 11.38 -3.55 -17.49
C ASN A 42 10.08 -3.08 -16.84
N SER A 43 9.44 -3.92 -16.04
CA SER A 43 8.24 -3.53 -15.30
C SER A 43 8.62 -2.63 -14.15
N LYS A 44 7.76 -1.66 -13.86
CA LYS A 44 7.96 -0.81 -12.69
C LYS A 44 7.36 -1.49 -11.48
N VAL A 45 8.22 -1.95 -10.60
CA VAL A 45 7.84 -2.65 -9.38
C VAL A 45 8.29 -1.81 -8.20
N SER A 46 7.37 -1.52 -7.29
CA SER A 46 7.67 -0.73 -6.11
C SER A 46 7.28 -1.48 -4.86
N ALA A 47 8.15 -1.49 -3.86
CA ALA A 47 7.77 -2.02 -2.55
C ALA A 47 6.83 -1.02 -1.90
N LEU A 48 5.80 -1.52 -1.19
CA LEU A 48 4.86 -0.62 -0.53
C LEU A 48 5.55 0.27 0.50
N THR A 49 6.63 -0.22 1.10
CA THR A 49 7.37 0.56 2.10
C THR A 49 8.10 1.75 1.49
N GLU A 50 8.21 1.81 0.16
CA GLU A 50 8.86 2.92 -0.52
C GLU A 50 7.88 4.02 -0.93
N ILE A 51 6.59 3.79 -0.75
CA ILE A 51 5.56 4.73 -1.18
C ILE A 51 5.18 5.65 -0.03
N SER A 52 4.99 6.92 -0.33
CA SER A 52 4.57 7.91 0.65
C SER A 52 3.35 8.66 0.15
N ILE A 53 2.60 9.24 1.08
CA ILE A 53 1.43 10.05 0.77
C ILE A 53 1.75 11.50 1.11
N PHE A 54 1.41 12.40 0.20
CA PHE A 54 1.66 13.82 0.38
C PHE A 54 0.72 14.41 1.44
N THR A 55 1.28 15.20 2.35
CA THR A 55 0.48 15.97 3.30
C THR A 55 0.84 17.44 3.16
N GLU A 56 0.13 18.28 3.88
CA GLU A 56 0.42 19.71 3.89
C GLU A 56 1.75 20.00 4.57
N GLY A 57 2.26 19.08 5.34
CA GLY A 57 3.58 19.14 5.92
C GLY A 57 4.50 18.14 5.24
N GLU A 58 5.06 17.25 6.03
CA GLU A 58 5.95 16.21 5.50
C GLU A 58 5.16 15.05 4.92
N ASP A 59 5.70 14.45 3.88
CA ASP A 59 5.12 13.22 3.35
C ASP A 59 5.20 12.13 4.41
N ILE A 60 4.18 11.28 4.48
CA ILE A 60 4.19 10.17 5.44
C ILE A 60 4.24 8.85 4.69
N PRO A 61 4.96 7.85 5.25
CA PRO A 61 5.04 6.54 4.62
C PRO A 61 3.66 5.88 4.52
N LEU A 62 3.45 5.15 3.44
CA LEU A 62 2.19 4.44 3.25
C LEU A 62 1.91 3.47 4.40
N ALA A 63 2.96 2.88 4.97
CA ALA A 63 2.80 1.99 6.12
C ALA A 63 2.13 2.70 7.28
N GLU A 64 2.47 3.97 7.50
CA GLU A 64 1.84 4.74 8.57
C GLU A 64 0.39 5.06 8.24
N VAL A 65 0.09 5.33 6.97
CA VAL A 65 -1.30 5.55 6.54
C VAL A 65 -2.11 4.29 6.79
N PHE A 66 -1.59 3.13 6.45
CA PHE A 66 -2.26 1.86 6.71
C PHE A 66 -2.52 1.65 8.19
N THR A 67 -1.55 2.00 9.04
CA THR A 67 -1.71 1.89 10.49
C THR A 67 -2.87 2.77 10.96
N LYS A 68 -2.96 3.98 10.46
CA LYS A 68 -4.04 4.90 10.81
C LYS A 68 -5.39 4.35 10.37
N ILE A 69 -5.45 3.77 9.16
CA ILE A 69 -6.70 3.17 8.67
C ILE A 69 -7.08 1.98 9.55
N TYR A 70 -6.11 1.15 9.89
CA TYR A 70 -6.36 -0.03 10.72
C TYR A 70 -6.93 0.35 12.09
N GLU A 71 -6.37 1.41 12.68
CA GLU A 71 -6.89 1.90 13.96
C GLU A 71 -8.28 2.48 13.81
N HIS A 72 -8.54 3.15 12.72
CA HIS A 72 -9.85 3.74 12.45
C HIS A 72 -10.92 2.66 12.26
N THR A 73 -10.57 1.57 11.58
CA THR A 73 -11.51 0.48 11.29
C THR A 73 -11.52 -0.60 12.35
N GLN A 74 -10.61 -0.52 13.31
CA GLN A 74 -10.45 -1.54 14.35
C GLN A 74 -10.21 -2.92 13.75
N GLY A 75 -9.39 -2.96 12.71
CA GLY A 75 -8.98 -4.20 12.07
C GLY A 75 -9.93 -4.72 11.00
N GLN A 76 -10.98 -3.97 10.71
CA GLN A 76 -11.94 -4.34 9.68
C GLN A 76 -11.53 -3.75 8.33
N PRO A 77 -12.09 -4.26 7.22
CA PRO A 77 -11.83 -3.65 5.93
C PRO A 77 -12.31 -2.20 5.89
N ALA A 78 -11.62 -1.39 5.11
CA ALA A 78 -11.99 0.01 4.94
C ALA A 78 -13.04 0.13 3.84
N ILE A 79 -13.38 1.38 3.51
CA ILE A 79 -14.32 1.68 2.44
C ILE A 79 -13.86 1.04 1.13
N SER A 80 -14.82 0.58 0.33
CA SER A 80 -14.51 0.01 -0.98
C SER A 80 -13.98 1.08 -1.92
N HIS A 81 -12.97 0.74 -2.71
CA HIS A 81 -12.42 1.67 -3.70
C HIS A 81 -13.43 1.97 -4.83
N LYS A 82 -14.54 1.23 -4.86
CA LYS A 82 -15.59 1.44 -5.87
C LYS A 82 -16.64 2.45 -5.44
N GLU A 83 -16.54 2.96 -4.22
CA GLU A 83 -17.48 3.97 -3.74
C GLU A 83 -17.30 5.30 -4.46
N ALA A 84 -18.29 6.18 -4.31
CA ALA A 84 -18.26 7.48 -4.98
C ALA A 84 -17.06 8.31 -4.52
N PRO A 85 -16.50 9.16 -5.42
CA PRO A 85 -15.33 9.97 -5.06
C PRO A 85 -15.53 10.82 -3.80
N GLU A 86 -16.71 11.37 -3.59
CA GLU A 86 -16.99 12.19 -2.43
C GLU A 86 -16.87 11.39 -1.15
N LYS A 87 -17.30 10.12 -1.18
CA LYS A 87 -17.20 9.25 -0.01
C LYS A 87 -15.75 8.87 0.28
N LEU A 88 -14.98 8.63 -0.78
CA LEU A 88 -13.57 8.29 -0.62
C LEU A 88 -12.81 9.47 -0.01
N LYS A 89 -13.08 10.69 -0.50
CA LYS A 89 -12.42 11.87 0.03
C LYS A 89 -12.78 12.11 1.49
N ALA A 90 -14.06 11.95 1.83
CA ALA A 90 -14.49 12.14 3.21
C ALA A 90 -13.84 11.13 4.14
N TYR A 91 -13.79 9.88 3.72
CA TYR A 91 -13.17 8.82 4.52
C TYR A 91 -11.68 9.07 4.68
N PHE A 92 -11.02 9.44 3.60
CA PHE A 92 -9.59 9.69 3.62
C PHE A 92 -9.27 10.86 4.57
N ALA A 93 -10.11 11.89 4.55
CA ALA A 93 -9.92 13.05 5.44
C ALA A 93 -10.12 12.69 6.91
N GLU A 94 -10.97 11.69 7.20
CA GLU A 94 -11.12 11.22 8.57
C GLU A 94 -9.88 10.52 9.07
N VAL A 95 -9.22 9.78 8.19
CA VAL A 95 -8.02 9.03 8.52
C VAL A 95 -6.80 9.94 8.54
N LEU A 96 -6.70 10.83 7.57
CA LEU A 96 -5.52 11.68 7.39
C LEU A 96 -5.98 13.12 7.09
N PRO A 97 -6.39 13.87 8.11
CA PRO A 97 -6.95 15.22 7.90
C PRO A 97 -6.00 16.18 7.19
N GLU A 98 -4.70 15.99 7.33
CA GLU A 98 -3.72 16.89 6.73
C GLU A 98 -3.25 16.45 5.35
N TYR A 99 -3.94 15.53 4.68
CA TYR A 99 -3.49 15.12 3.35
C TYR A 99 -3.54 16.31 2.40
N ASP A 100 -2.61 16.34 1.44
CA ASP A 100 -2.49 17.44 0.49
C ASP A 100 -3.59 17.30 -0.57
N ARG A 101 -4.56 18.21 -0.53
CA ARG A 101 -5.73 18.10 -1.41
C ARG A 101 -5.40 18.38 -2.87
N ASP A 102 -4.26 19.01 -3.13
CA ASP A 102 -3.85 19.31 -4.50
C ASP A 102 -3.06 18.17 -5.13
N ARG A 103 -2.32 17.41 -4.31
CA ARG A 103 -1.44 16.36 -4.83
C ARG A 103 -1.96 14.95 -4.63
N VAL A 104 -2.86 14.74 -3.67
CA VAL A 104 -3.47 13.42 -3.46
C VAL A 104 -4.80 13.38 -4.19
N HIS A 105 -4.86 12.55 -5.21
CA HIS A 105 -6.05 12.46 -6.07
C HIS A 105 -6.93 11.27 -5.67
N VAL A 106 -8.16 11.26 -6.18
CA VAL A 106 -9.08 10.15 -5.91
C VAL A 106 -8.49 8.83 -6.37
N SER A 107 -7.77 8.83 -7.50
CA SER A 107 -7.12 7.60 -7.97
C SER A 107 -6.11 7.06 -6.96
N ASP A 108 -5.42 7.94 -6.25
CA ASP A 108 -4.49 7.52 -5.19
C ASP A 108 -5.25 6.94 -4.00
N MET A 109 -6.35 7.57 -3.62
CA MET A 109 -7.18 7.07 -2.53
C MET A 109 -7.73 5.70 -2.84
N LYS A 110 -8.17 5.48 -4.08
CA LYS A 110 -8.64 4.16 -4.50
C LYS A 110 -7.57 3.09 -4.33
N LYS A 111 -6.33 3.41 -4.72
CA LYS A 111 -5.22 2.47 -4.54
C LYS A 111 -4.98 2.19 -3.07
N VAL A 112 -4.95 3.21 -2.24
CA VAL A 112 -4.70 3.05 -0.81
C VAL A 112 -5.74 2.12 -0.19
N PHE A 113 -7.02 2.37 -0.43
CA PHE A 113 -8.08 1.56 0.17
C PHE A 113 -8.09 0.14 -0.41
N SER A 114 -7.90 0.00 -1.71
CA SER A 114 -7.85 -1.32 -2.34
C SER A 114 -6.70 -2.14 -1.76
N TRP A 115 -5.53 -1.54 -1.65
CA TRP A 115 -4.36 -2.22 -1.10
C TRP A 115 -4.58 -2.57 0.37
N PHE A 116 -5.11 -1.63 1.16
CA PHE A 116 -5.37 -1.89 2.57
C PHE A 116 -6.32 -3.08 2.74
N ASN A 117 -7.41 -3.10 1.99
CA ASN A 117 -8.39 -4.17 2.09
C ASN A 117 -7.79 -5.51 1.68
N THR A 118 -6.92 -5.51 0.66
CA THR A 118 -6.22 -6.72 0.24
C THR A 118 -5.31 -7.23 1.35
N LEU A 119 -4.57 -6.32 2.00
CA LEU A 119 -3.65 -6.70 3.07
C LEU A 119 -4.40 -7.26 4.28
N VAL A 120 -5.48 -6.62 4.68
CA VAL A 120 -6.28 -7.11 5.80
C VAL A 120 -6.86 -8.48 5.46
N GLY A 121 -7.34 -8.66 4.23
CA GLY A 121 -7.85 -9.94 3.76
C GLY A 121 -6.79 -11.03 3.75
N ALA A 122 -5.53 -10.65 3.60
CA ALA A 122 -4.41 -11.60 3.62
C ALA A 122 -3.89 -11.87 5.02
N GLY A 123 -4.48 -11.24 6.05
CA GLY A 123 -4.14 -11.50 7.43
C GLY A 123 -3.17 -10.51 8.07
N PHE A 124 -2.89 -9.39 7.41
CA PHE A 124 -2.02 -8.38 7.99
C PHE A 124 -2.67 -7.71 9.19
N THR A 125 -1.92 -7.62 10.28
CA THR A 125 -2.37 -6.91 11.49
C THR A 125 -1.42 -5.79 11.87
N GLU A 126 -0.26 -5.71 11.22
CA GLU A 126 0.73 -4.68 11.48
C GLU A 126 1.29 -4.17 10.15
N PHE A 127 1.51 -2.86 10.08
CA PHE A 127 2.01 -2.21 8.87
C PHE A 127 3.23 -1.40 9.28
N LYS A 128 4.36 -2.08 9.43
CA LYS A 128 5.58 -1.45 9.91
C LYS A 128 6.59 -1.25 8.78
N LEU A 129 7.34 -0.17 8.88
CA LEU A 129 8.48 0.02 8.00
C LEU A 129 9.56 -0.99 8.39
N PRO A 130 10.46 -1.34 7.45
CA PRO A 130 11.56 -2.22 7.78
C PRO A 130 12.38 -1.63 8.94
N ALA A 131 12.80 -2.48 9.82
CA ALA A 131 13.65 -2.06 10.92
C ALA A 131 14.99 -1.61 10.33
N GLU A 132 15.37 -0.46 10.61
CA GLU A 132 16.60 -0.02 10.10
C GLU A 132 17.29 0.61 11.06
N PRO A 133 17.67 0.27 11.03
CA PRO A 133 18.17 0.71 11.81
C PRO A 133 18.26 1.97 12.23
N VAL A 134 17.75 2.02 12.37
CA VAL A 134 17.61 2.88 12.55
C VAL A 134 18.53 3.74 12.92
N SER A 135 18.50 3.30 12.59
CA SER A 135 19.09 3.81 12.75
C SER A 135 19.86 4.49 12.84
N TYR A 136 19.98 4.38 12.61
CA TYR A 136 20.78 4.70 12.65
C TYR A 136 21.28 5.63 13.01
N THR A 137 21.20 5.39 13.04
CA THR A 137 21.73 5.94 13.41
C THR A 137 22.34 6.58 13.61
N HIS A 138 22.41 6.55 13.34
CA HIS A 138 23.09 7.00 13.53
C HIS A 138 23.40 7.51 13.67
#